data_b2941f4e2ee62f54a4b290de643021f6
#
_entry.id   b2941f4e2ee62f54a4b290de643021f6
#
_cell.length_a   1.000
_cell.length_b   1.000
_cell.length_c   1.000
_cell.angle_alpha   90.00
_cell.angle_beta   90.00
_cell.angle_gamma   90.00
#
_symmetry.space_group_name_H-M   'P 1'
#
loop_
_entity.id
_entity.type
_entity.pdbx_description
1 polymer ?
#
loop_
_entity_poly.entity_id
_entity_poly.type
_entity_poly.pdbx_seq_one_letter_code
_entity_poly.pdbx_strand_id
1 'polypeptide(L)'
;LDRSSAASDVYKRQVEVGDGFTTARRRGSQAHDEMVPGPDGVLRSTNRAGGLEGGMTNGEDVRVRIAMKPISTVPRALSTVDMSTGETASAIHQRSDVCAVPAAGVVAESMVALVIAQAALEKFGGDSATETAENAAGYLKHIHSRPPRG
;
A
#
# COMPACT_ATOMS: atom_id res chain seq x y z
N LEU A 1 10.37 -16.41 8.60
CA LEU A 1 9.64 -15.17 8.88
C LEU A 1 10.64 -14.12 9.31
N ASP A 2 10.83 -13.13 8.47
CA ASP A 2 11.76 -12.04 8.70
C ASP A 2 11.36 -11.25 9.96
N ARG A 3 12.32 -10.96 10.84
CA ARG A 3 12.11 -10.18 12.06
C ARG A 3 11.59 -8.75 11.80
N SER A 4 11.77 -8.23 10.59
CA SER A 4 11.22 -6.94 10.17
C SER A 4 9.70 -6.94 10.10
N SER A 5 9.07 -8.08 9.78
CA SER A 5 7.62 -8.23 9.76
C SER A 5 7.00 -8.14 11.16
N ALA A 6 7.68 -8.67 12.18
CA ALA A 6 7.20 -8.64 13.56
C ALA A 6 7.19 -7.22 14.17
N ALA A 7 8.20 -6.40 13.87
CA ALA A 7 8.23 -4.99 14.31
C ALA A 7 7.16 -4.14 13.61
N SER A 8 6.87 -4.46 12.34
CA SER A 8 5.78 -3.84 11.58
C SER A 8 4.40 -4.17 12.18
N ASP A 9 4.21 -5.36 12.73
CA ASP A 9 2.96 -5.85 13.31
C ASP A 9 2.57 -5.14 14.62
N VAL A 10 3.53 -4.56 15.32
CA VAL A 10 3.26 -3.85 16.59
C VAL A 10 2.45 -2.57 16.38
N TYR A 11 2.69 -1.86 15.27
CA TYR A 11 2.09 -0.56 14.98
C TYR A 11 1.07 -0.57 13.84
N LYS A 12 1.24 -1.46 12.86
CA LYS A 12 0.33 -1.59 11.72
C LYS A 12 -0.60 -2.78 11.95
N ARG A 13 -1.88 -2.58 11.72
CA ARG A 13 -2.89 -3.64 11.90
C ARG A 13 -3.47 -4.13 10.59
N GLN A 14 -3.38 -3.34 9.54
CA GLN A 14 -3.95 -3.66 8.25
C GLN A 14 -3.20 -2.95 7.13
N VAL A 15 -3.03 -3.64 6.02
CA VAL A 15 -2.58 -3.09 4.74
C VAL A 15 -3.57 -3.51 3.67
N GLU A 16 -3.98 -2.57 2.84
CA GLU A 16 -4.87 -2.80 1.71
C GLU A 16 -4.28 -2.20 0.44
N VAL A 17 -4.45 -2.90 -0.67
CA VAL A 17 -4.20 -2.37 -2.01
C VAL A 17 -5.55 -2.02 -2.64
N GLY A 18 -5.65 -0.84 -3.23
CA GLY A 18 -6.90 -0.35 -3.82
C GLY A 18 -8.02 -0.22 -2.80
N ASP A 19 -9.19 -0.75 -3.14
CA ASP A 19 -10.37 -0.72 -2.30
C ASP A 19 -10.41 -1.81 -1.21
N GLY A 20 -9.46 -2.77 -1.26
CA GLY A 20 -9.26 -3.76 -0.22
C GLY A 20 -10.55 -4.42 0.29
N PHE A 21 -10.86 -4.28 1.58
CA PHE A 21 -12.07 -4.83 2.19
C PHE A 21 -13.37 -4.30 1.60
N THR A 22 -13.38 -3.10 1.02
CA THR A 22 -14.58 -2.57 0.34
C THR A 22 -14.87 -3.39 -0.90
N THR A 23 -13.86 -3.79 -1.65
CA THR A 23 -14.02 -4.69 -2.81
C THR A 23 -14.61 -6.04 -2.40
N ALA A 24 -14.17 -6.62 -1.29
CA ALA A 24 -14.68 -7.88 -0.78
C ALA A 24 -16.18 -7.87 -0.41
N ARG A 25 -16.76 -6.68 -0.19
CA ARG A 25 -18.20 -6.50 0.08
C ARG A 25 -19.04 -6.31 -1.16
N ARG A 26 -18.41 -6.12 -2.35
CA ARG A 26 -19.09 -5.89 -3.62
C ARG A 26 -19.40 -7.20 -4.35
N ARG A 27 -20.41 -7.17 -5.20
CA ARG A 27 -20.60 -8.21 -6.22
C ARG A 27 -19.52 -8.09 -7.30
N GLY A 28 -19.13 -9.20 -7.93
CA GLY A 28 -18.07 -9.21 -8.92
C GLY A 28 -18.22 -8.17 -10.04
N SER A 29 -19.43 -7.95 -10.54
CA SER A 29 -19.74 -6.91 -11.54
C SER A 29 -19.50 -5.47 -11.05
N GLN A 30 -19.35 -5.25 -9.76
CA GLN A 30 -19.08 -3.93 -9.16
C GLN A 30 -17.69 -3.85 -8.52
N ALA A 31 -16.94 -4.94 -8.51
CA ALA A 31 -15.65 -5.05 -7.85
C ALA A 31 -14.49 -4.77 -8.80
N HIS A 32 -14.64 -5.15 -10.06
CA HIS A 32 -13.59 -4.98 -11.07
C HIS A 32 -13.62 -3.61 -11.74
N ASP A 33 -12.45 -3.22 -12.27
CA ASP A 33 -12.28 -1.99 -13.02
C ASP A 33 -12.53 -2.28 -14.51
N GLU A 34 -13.59 -1.70 -15.06
CA GLU A 34 -13.94 -1.88 -16.47
C GLU A 34 -12.92 -1.20 -17.37
N MET A 35 -12.58 -1.86 -18.48
CA MET A 35 -11.76 -1.30 -19.53
C MET A 35 -12.63 -0.49 -20.49
N VAL A 36 -12.21 0.75 -20.74
CA VAL A 36 -12.90 1.65 -21.67
C VAL A 36 -11.92 2.20 -22.71
N PRO A 37 -12.35 2.54 -23.91
CA PRO A 37 -11.50 3.21 -24.90
C PRO A 37 -11.07 4.57 -24.36
N GLY A 38 -9.78 4.89 -24.55
CA GLY A 38 -9.19 6.19 -24.22
C GLY A 38 -8.41 6.77 -25.40
N PRO A 39 -7.97 8.03 -25.31
CA PRO A 39 -7.29 8.72 -26.42
C PRO A 39 -5.98 8.04 -26.81
N ASP A 40 -5.26 7.47 -25.84
CA ASP A 40 -3.96 6.83 -26.02
C ASP A 40 -4.01 5.30 -25.86
N GLY A 41 -5.21 4.70 -25.93
CA GLY A 41 -5.39 3.26 -25.77
C GLY A 41 -6.51 2.90 -24.79
N VAL A 42 -6.30 1.88 -23.98
CA VAL A 42 -7.26 1.37 -23.00
C VAL A 42 -7.06 2.06 -21.65
N LEU A 43 -8.13 2.58 -21.09
CA LEU A 43 -8.19 3.16 -19.76
C LEU A 43 -9.01 2.26 -18.81
N ARG A 44 -8.83 2.44 -17.52
CA ARG A 44 -9.72 1.90 -16.49
C ARG A 44 -10.77 2.96 -16.11
N SER A 45 -12.05 2.56 -16.03
CA SER A 45 -13.13 3.45 -15.60
C SER A 45 -13.05 3.81 -14.12
N THR A 46 -12.40 2.96 -13.34
CA THR A 46 -12.16 3.12 -11.89
C THR A 46 -10.80 2.52 -11.53
N ASN A 47 -10.29 2.84 -10.36
CA ASN A 47 -9.03 2.26 -9.83
C ASN A 47 -9.30 1.53 -8.50
N ARG A 48 -10.22 0.57 -8.51
CA ARG A 48 -10.56 -0.24 -7.33
C ARG A 48 -9.45 -1.23 -6.99
N ALA A 49 -8.79 -1.75 -8.03
CA ALA A 49 -7.61 -2.61 -7.90
C ALA A 49 -6.38 -1.90 -7.32
N GLY A 50 -6.39 -0.54 -7.29
CA GLY A 50 -5.28 0.25 -6.77
C GLY A 50 -4.01 0.13 -7.60
N GLY A 51 -4.14 0.12 -8.92
CA GLY A 51 -3.02 0.11 -9.87
C GLY A 51 -2.35 -1.25 -10.07
N LEU A 52 -2.83 -2.32 -9.40
CA LEU A 52 -2.24 -3.66 -9.48
C LEU A 52 -3.28 -4.70 -9.87
N GLU A 53 -3.04 -5.41 -10.98
CA GLU A 53 -3.86 -6.51 -11.46
C GLU A 53 -2.97 -7.70 -11.83
N GLY A 54 -3.29 -8.88 -11.33
CA GLY A 54 -2.51 -10.09 -11.60
C GLY A 54 -1.04 -10.01 -11.21
N GLY A 55 -0.69 -9.23 -10.18
CA GLY A 55 0.68 -9.01 -9.74
C GLY A 55 1.49 -8.02 -10.59
N MET A 56 0.84 -7.31 -11.52
CA MET A 56 1.46 -6.32 -12.39
C MET A 56 0.81 -4.95 -12.24
N THR A 57 1.57 -3.89 -12.48
CA THR A 57 1.01 -2.54 -12.60
C THR A 57 0.20 -2.43 -13.90
N ASN A 58 -0.95 -1.77 -13.84
CA ASN A 58 -1.88 -1.62 -14.96
C ASN A 58 -1.89 -0.22 -15.59
N GLY A 59 -0.97 0.66 -15.18
CA GLY A 59 -0.88 2.04 -15.66
C GLY A 59 -1.62 3.06 -14.79
N GLU A 60 -2.47 2.60 -13.86
CA GLU A 60 -3.12 3.47 -12.88
C GLU A 60 -2.23 3.70 -11.65
N ASP A 61 -2.60 4.69 -10.83
CA ASP A 61 -1.89 4.98 -9.59
C ASP A 61 -1.88 3.77 -8.64
N VAL A 62 -0.70 3.42 -8.13
CA VAL A 62 -0.57 2.41 -7.09
C VAL A 62 -1.05 2.98 -5.77
N ARG A 63 -2.19 2.47 -5.30
CA ARG A 63 -2.86 2.97 -4.10
C ARG A 63 -2.82 1.95 -2.98
N VAL A 64 -2.05 2.28 -1.94
CA VAL A 64 -1.92 1.47 -0.72
C VAL A 64 -2.52 2.23 0.46
N ARG A 65 -3.29 1.56 1.28
CA ARG A 65 -3.82 2.09 2.54
C ARG A 65 -3.32 1.26 3.70
N ILE A 66 -2.98 1.92 4.78
CA ILE A 66 -2.55 1.26 6.02
C ILE A 66 -3.42 1.71 7.19
N ALA A 67 -3.77 0.78 8.06
CA ALA A 67 -4.39 1.09 9.34
C ALA A 67 -3.34 1.02 10.44
N MET A 68 -3.18 2.12 11.15
CA MET A 68 -2.23 2.24 12.24
C MET A 68 -2.92 1.98 13.57
N LYS A 69 -2.30 1.18 14.43
CA LYS A 69 -2.76 1.01 15.80
C LYS A 69 -2.70 2.35 16.55
N PRO A 70 -3.74 2.75 17.28
CA PRO A 70 -3.65 3.89 18.18
C PRO A 70 -2.49 3.74 19.17
N ILE A 71 -1.88 4.84 19.53
CA ILE A 71 -0.82 4.87 20.54
C ILE A 71 -1.38 4.32 21.85
N SER A 72 -0.62 3.42 22.50
CA SER A 72 -1.07 2.70 23.68
C SER A 72 -1.21 3.60 24.94
N THR A 73 -0.47 4.70 24.97
CA THR A 73 -0.55 5.68 26.05
C THR A 73 -1.63 6.71 25.73
N VAL A 74 -2.70 6.68 26.51
CA VAL A 74 -3.83 7.62 26.34
C VAL A 74 -3.93 8.55 27.55
N PRO A 75 -4.35 9.83 27.36
CA PRO A 75 -4.49 10.78 28.47
C PRO A 75 -5.51 10.34 29.52
N ARG A 76 -6.55 9.60 29.09
CA ARG A 76 -7.55 9.04 30.00
C ARG A 76 -7.07 7.70 30.51
N ALA A 77 -6.85 7.60 31.83
CA ALA A 77 -6.46 6.35 32.45
C ALA A 77 -7.49 5.24 32.20
N LEU A 78 -7.00 4.11 31.72
CA LEU A 78 -7.79 2.88 31.56
C LEU A 78 -7.67 2.01 32.81
N SER A 79 -8.67 1.17 33.06
CA SER A 79 -8.61 0.18 34.10
C SER A 79 -7.52 -0.86 33.79
N THR A 80 -6.78 -1.25 34.83
CA THR A 80 -5.78 -2.31 34.79
C THR A 80 -5.84 -3.11 36.08
N VAL A 81 -4.90 -4.02 36.29
CA VAL A 81 -4.80 -4.83 37.49
C VAL A 81 -3.44 -4.60 38.13
N ASP A 82 -3.41 -4.41 39.42
CA ASP A 82 -2.17 -4.44 40.22
C ASP A 82 -1.69 -5.90 40.29
N MET A 83 -0.53 -6.18 39.72
CA MET A 83 0.01 -7.53 39.67
C MET A 83 0.46 -8.09 41.01
N SER A 84 0.62 -7.24 42.02
CA SER A 84 1.01 -7.66 43.39
C SER A 84 -0.19 -8.04 44.27
N THR A 85 -1.31 -7.35 44.08
CA THR A 85 -2.52 -7.54 44.88
C THR A 85 -3.63 -8.28 44.13
N GLY A 86 -3.62 -8.29 42.81
CA GLY A 86 -4.69 -8.79 41.95
C GLY A 86 -5.90 -7.86 41.89
N GLU A 87 -5.86 -6.69 42.46
CA GLU A 87 -6.97 -5.75 42.55
C GLU A 87 -7.02 -4.83 41.31
N THR A 88 -8.19 -4.26 41.07
CA THR A 88 -8.38 -3.28 40.00
C THR A 88 -7.59 -2.00 40.30
N ALA A 89 -6.81 -1.54 39.34
CA ALA A 89 -6.01 -0.32 39.41
C ALA A 89 -6.26 0.58 38.21
N SER A 90 -5.81 1.82 38.24
CA SER A 90 -5.77 2.73 37.11
C SER A 90 -4.39 2.69 36.48
N ALA A 91 -4.35 2.61 35.15
CA ALA A 91 -3.10 2.66 34.40
C ALA A 91 -2.41 4.03 34.56
N ILE A 92 -1.08 4.01 34.67
CA ILE A 92 -0.29 5.23 34.80
C ILE A 92 -0.27 5.94 33.43
N HIS A 93 -0.59 7.23 33.45
CA HIS A 93 -0.41 8.07 32.27
C HIS A 93 1.08 8.32 32.02
N GLN A 94 1.56 7.93 30.85
CA GLN A 94 2.90 8.29 30.37
C GLN A 94 2.78 9.26 29.20
N ARG A 95 3.84 10.05 28.97
CA ARG A 95 3.92 10.90 27.80
C ARG A 95 3.63 10.08 26.53
N SER A 96 2.74 10.60 25.70
CA SER A 96 2.45 10.02 24.38
C SER A 96 2.53 11.09 23.30
N ASP A 97 2.90 10.67 22.09
CA ASP A 97 2.73 11.49 20.91
C ASP A 97 1.25 11.59 20.56
N VAL A 98 0.84 12.70 19.98
CA VAL A 98 -0.59 12.95 19.68
C VAL A 98 -1.03 12.14 18.47
N CYS A 99 -0.21 12.11 17.41
CA CYS A 99 -0.54 11.42 16.17
C CYS A 99 0.73 11.06 15.38
N ALA A 100 0.89 9.80 15.02
CA ALA A 100 2.01 9.32 14.21
C ALA A 100 1.58 8.96 12.76
N VAL A 101 0.32 9.18 12.38
CA VAL A 101 -0.21 8.83 11.05
C VAL A 101 0.51 9.54 9.92
N PRO A 102 0.80 10.85 9.96
CA PRO A 102 1.53 11.52 8.86
C PRO A 102 2.92 10.92 8.64
N ALA A 103 3.67 10.68 9.72
CA ALA A 103 5.00 10.04 9.62
C ALA A 103 4.90 8.60 9.07
N ALA A 104 3.90 7.84 9.50
CA ALA A 104 3.65 6.49 9.01
C ALA A 104 3.30 6.48 7.51
N GLY A 105 2.60 7.50 7.02
CA GLY A 105 2.30 7.70 5.60
C GLY A 105 3.57 7.81 4.76
N VAL A 106 4.49 8.68 5.15
CA VAL A 106 5.78 8.89 4.48
C VAL A 106 6.63 7.61 4.47
N VAL A 107 6.66 6.90 5.60
CA VAL A 107 7.37 5.61 5.69
C VAL A 107 6.75 4.58 4.75
N ALA A 108 5.42 4.48 4.72
CA ALA A 108 4.73 3.53 3.85
C ALA A 108 4.97 3.84 2.37
N GLU A 109 4.87 5.11 1.96
CA GLU A 109 5.17 5.56 0.60
C GLU A 109 6.60 5.19 0.20
N SER A 110 7.58 5.48 1.05
CA SER A 110 8.98 5.16 0.80
C SER A 110 9.22 3.65 0.65
N MET A 111 8.58 2.83 1.47
CA MET A 111 8.70 1.37 1.38
C MET A 111 8.07 0.81 0.10
N VAL A 112 6.91 1.34 -0.31
CA VAL A 112 6.28 0.97 -1.59
C VAL A 112 7.16 1.38 -2.76
N ALA A 113 7.71 2.59 -2.73
CA ALA A 113 8.61 3.08 -3.77
C ALA A 113 9.87 2.21 -3.92
N LEU A 114 10.48 1.77 -2.81
CA LEU A 114 11.63 0.86 -2.85
C LEU A 114 11.30 -0.49 -3.50
N VAL A 115 10.16 -1.09 -3.18
CA VAL A 115 9.71 -2.36 -3.76
C VAL A 115 9.45 -2.20 -5.27
N ILE A 116 8.79 -1.10 -5.67
CA ILE A 116 8.52 -0.83 -7.09
C ILE A 116 9.82 -0.56 -7.84
N ALA A 117 10.77 0.19 -7.25
CA ALA A 117 12.06 0.45 -7.85
C ALA A 117 12.85 -0.84 -8.09
N GLN A 118 12.85 -1.76 -7.13
CA GLN A 118 13.47 -3.08 -7.29
C GLN A 118 12.85 -3.85 -8.46
N ALA A 119 11.53 -3.92 -8.54
CA ALA A 119 10.82 -4.59 -9.63
C ALA A 119 11.09 -3.92 -11.00
N ALA A 120 11.22 -2.59 -11.03
CA ALA A 120 11.55 -1.85 -12.25
C ALA A 120 12.97 -2.16 -12.73
N LEU A 121 13.95 -2.20 -11.81
CA LEU A 121 15.33 -2.58 -12.14
C LEU A 121 15.42 -4.03 -12.62
N GLU A 122 14.70 -4.95 -11.99
CA GLU A 122 14.63 -6.34 -12.44
C GLU A 122 14.03 -6.46 -13.84
N LYS A 123 12.98 -5.69 -14.15
CA LYS A 123 12.29 -5.75 -15.43
C LYS A 123 13.04 -5.06 -16.57
N PHE A 124 13.59 -3.89 -16.32
CA PHE A 124 14.18 -3.03 -17.37
C PHE A 124 15.70 -3.13 -17.43
N GLY A 125 16.35 -3.53 -16.34
CA GLY A 125 17.81 -3.65 -16.26
C GLY A 125 18.53 -2.34 -16.52
N GLY A 126 19.79 -2.46 -16.94
CA GLY A 126 20.66 -1.35 -17.28
C GLY A 126 21.77 -1.11 -16.25
N ASP A 127 22.91 -0.61 -16.72
CA ASP A 127 24.07 -0.28 -15.89
C ASP A 127 23.98 1.14 -15.30
N SER A 128 22.98 1.91 -15.74
CA SER A 128 22.74 3.27 -15.28
C SER A 128 21.25 3.59 -15.21
N ALA A 129 20.89 4.60 -14.40
CA ALA A 129 19.51 5.09 -14.33
C ALA A 129 18.98 5.61 -15.68
N THR A 130 19.86 6.19 -16.51
CA THR A 130 19.51 6.66 -17.86
C THR A 130 19.12 5.47 -18.75
N GLU A 131 19.94 4.44 -18.77
CA GLU A 131 19.66 3.24 -19.57
C GLU A 131 18.38 2.53 -19.11
N THR A 132 18.18 2.39 -17.81
CA THR A 132 16.94 1.83 -17.25
C THR A 132 15.72 2.64 -17.71
N ALA A 133 15.81 3.98 -17.70
CA ALA A 133 14.73 4.86 -18.14
C ALA A 133 14.45 4.73 -19.66
N GLU A 134 15.49 4.62 -20.48
CA GLU A 134 15.37 4.40 -21.93
C GLU A 134 14.72 3.05 -22.23
N ASN A 135 15.13 1.99 -21.56
CA ASN A 135 14.55 0.66 -21.67
C ASN A 135 13.05 0.67 -21.28
N ALA A 136 12.69 1.35 -20.19
CA ALA A 136 11.31 1.51 -19.77
C ALA A 136 10.48 2.29 -20.80
N ALA A 137 11.01 3.40 -21.33
CA ALA A 137 10.34 4.21 -22.35
C ALA A 137 10.13 3.41 -23.65
N GLY A 138 11.14 2.66 -24.08
CA GLY A 138 11.06 1.78 -25.23
C GLY A 138 9.99 0.70 -25.08
N TYR A 139 9.90 0.10 -23.91
CA TYR A 139 8.88 -0.89 -23.59
C TYR A 139 7.46 -0.31 -23.64
N LEU A 140 7.24 0.87 -23.02
CA LEU A 140 5.94 1.54 -23.03
C LEU A 140 5.51 1.93 -24.44
N LYS A 141 6.43 2.47 -25.25
CA LYS A 141 6.17 2.80 -26.66
C LYS A 141 5.74 1.56 -27.47
N HIS A 142 6.38 0.41 -27.21
CA HIS A 142 6.04 -0.84 -27.87
C HIS A 142 4.65 -1.35 -27.48
N ILE A 143 4.25 -1.22 -26.21
CA ILE A 143 2.91 -1.60 -25.76
C ILE A 143 1.83 -0.76 -26.45
N HIS A 144 2.00 0.57 -26.46
CA HIS A 144 1.01 1.49 -27.04
C HIS A 144 0.91 1.37 -28.58
N SER A 145 1.98 0.94 -29.24
CA SER A 145 1.98 0.74 -30.70
C SER A 145 1.41 -0.60 -31.15
N ARG A 146 1.07 -1.50 -30.23
CA ARG A 146 0.59 -2.83 -30.57
C ARG A 146 -0.88 -2.77 -31.00
N PRO A 147 -1.23 -3.12 -32.25
CA PRO A 147 -2.62 -3.17 -32.65
C PRO A 147 -3.36 -4.23 -31.83
N PRO A 148 -4.68 -4.04 -31.57
CA PRO A 148 -5.48 -5.07 -30.94
C PRO A 148 -5.37 -6.36 -31.75
N ARG A 149 -5.03 -7.45 -31.08
CA ARG A 149 -5.06 -8.77 -31.73
C ARG A 149 -6.52 -9.12 -31.99
N GLY A 150 -6.88 -9.20 -33.27
CA GLY A 150 -8.17 -9.71 -33.71
C GLY A 150 -8.37 -11.18 -33.33
#